data_4c2bb94a951e77aaa7386dd029e1eeca
#
_entry.id   4c2bb94a951e77aaa7386dd029e1eeca
#
_cell.length_a   1.000
_cell.length_b   1.000
_cell.length_c   1.000
_cell.angle_alpha   90.00
_cell.angle_beta   90.00
_cell.angle_gamma   90.00
#
_symmetry.space_group_name_H-M   'P 1'
#
loop_
_entity.id
_entity.type
_entity.pdbx_description
1 polymer ?
#
loop_
_entity_poly.entity_id
_entity_poly.type
_entity_poly.pdbx_seq_one_letter_code
_entity_poly.pdbx_strand_id
1 'polypeptide(L)'
;METSNAPINPTPPPLSHLKREVERSRFQLLVDDKRLRIAAMTIVVVTLTVSTLGYLVAQKVNYSALPTNPTLADSDQLQQSLESGVALAPFEAMTLEQAKTSAETALSEFVELEILFNENFLPTEKSKKSFEEATSLATQGDAAFIETDYIQASKYYAEAGAIVRGLISTTEREIAEITTELRKSIDNLNESQARELSASLDARIQENQTTLALKKRIASLPVIVSKMREARNFELEEEYGKALSLYAEIKDLDPATVSLQGRIDSAQAGSNRVKVNSLLSTGFTALSERNFGVSRNSFTSALKLDPKNLAAIGGLQQVQKLDDVRWIRAKLSKAEELIGLEQWRSATTVYDEILNRDRNILSATEGKRRAQQLEYVFKVLTEVNKTPDKLSDSRLFTDAERVLQTATKLDSIGDKLRGSIAEAEKNLDDYRYPITITLMSNNLMDVSVSNVGRLGSFDEINLELRPGQYTVRASQDGCKDIYQTVEFRPGRDSLLLECTPLLL
;
A
#
# COMPACT_ATOMS: atom_id res chain seq x y z
N MET A 1 7.43 12.72 55.53
CA MET A 1 7.48 13.65 54.38
C MET A 1 7.55 12.77 53.11
N GLU A 2 6.39 12.40 52.64
CA GLU A 2 6.23 11.62 51.40
C GLU A 2 6.11 12.59 50.22
N THR A 3 7.02 12.52 49.27
CA THR A 3 6.89 13.22 48.01
C THR A 3 6.32 12.25 46.96
N SER A 4 5.03 12.43 46.70
CA SER A 4 4.28 11.78 45.62
C SER A 4 4.80 12.25 44.24
N ASN A 5 5.43 11.36 43.49
CA ASN A 5 5.72 11.53 42.07
C ASN A 5 4.57 10.93 41.25
N ALA A 6 3.65 11.77 40.80
CA ALA A 6 2.65 11.41 39.81
C ALA A 6 3.27 11.41 38.39
N PRO A 7 2.98 10.45 37.53
CA PRO A 7 3.49 10.43 36.15
C PRO A 7 2.78 11.52 35.34
N ILE A 8 3.57 12.38 34.68
CA ILE A 8 3.10 13.37 33.72
C ILE A 8 2.69 12.63 32.44
N ASN A 9 1.38 12.54 32.16
CA ASN A 9 0.84 12.10 30.87
C ASN A 9 1.03 13.24 29.85
N PRO A 10 1.74 13.04 28.74
CA PRO A 10 1.80 14.03 27.67
C PRO A 10 0.44 14.13 26.97
N THR A 11 -0.16 15.31 27.01
CA THR A 11 -1.36 15.65 26.22
C THR A 11 -1.05 15.55 24.72
N PRO A 12 -1.85 14.85 23.91
CA PRO A 12 -1.63 14.79 22.46
C PRO A 12 -1.90 16.17 21.84
N PRO A 13 -1.14 16.58 20.81
CA PRO A 13 -1.33 17.87 20.13
C PRO A 13 -2.71 17.93 19.43
N PRO A 14 -3.31 19.13 19.28
CA PRO A 14 -4.64 19.27 18.72
C PRO A 14 -4.67 18.90 17.23
N LEU A 15 -5.65 18.06 16.87
CA LEU A 15 -5.87 17.47 15.52
C LEU A 15 -6.21 18.49 14.41
N SER A 16 -6.26 19.78 14.70
CA SER A 16 -6.63 20.84 13.73
C SER A 16 -5.68 20.98 12.54
N HIS A 17 -4.41 20.62 12.69
CA HIS A 17 -3.42 20.69 11.60
C HIS A 17 -3.53 19.54 10.59
N LEU A 18 -3.95 18.37 11.03
CA LEU A 18 -4.08 17.19 10.15
C LEU A 18 -5.26 17.28 9.17
N LYS A 19 -6.35 17.96 9.56
CA LYS A 19 -7.51 18.19 8.65
C LYS A 19 -7.16 19.10 7.47
N ARG A 20 -6.30 20.09 7.65
CA ARG A 20 -5.90 21.01 6.57
C ARG A 20 -4.95 20.38 5.55
N GLU A 21 -4.07 19.48 5.96
CA GLU A 21 -3.17 18.77 5.03
C GLU A 21 -3.90 17.71 4.20
N VAL A 22 -4.86 17.00 4.79
CA VAL A 22 -5.66 15.99 4.06
C VAL A 22 -6.59 16.64 3.02
N GLU A 23 -7.16 17.81 3.28
CA GLU A 23 -7.97 18.53 2.29
C GLU A 23 -7.11 19.13 1.16
N ARG A 24 -5.90 19.63 1.45
CA ARG A 24 -4.98 20.10 0.41
C ARG A 24 -4.47 18.98 -0.49
N SER A 25 -4.19 17.80 0.05
CA SER A 25 -3.72 16.65 -0.74
C SER A 25 -4.81 16.08 -1.66
N ARG A 26 -6.07 16.06 -1.25
CA ARG A 26 -7.18 15.62 -2.10
C ARG A 26 -7.47 16.59 -3.26
N PHE A 27 -7.34 17.90 -3.04
CA PHE A 27 -7.54 18.89 -4.09
C PHE A 27 -6.38 18.88 -5.10
N GLN A 28 -5.14 18.67 -4.68
CA GLN A 28 -3.98 18.54 -5.57
C GLN A 28 -3.99 17.26 -6.39
N LEU A 29 -4.45 16.13 -5.83
CA LEU A 29 -4.59 14.86 -6.57
C LEU A 29 -5.68 14.93 -7.65
N LEU A 30 -6.75 15.72 -7.44
CA LEU A 30 -7.79 15.95 -8.45
C LEU A 30 -7.32 16.87 -9.59
N VAL A 31 -6.36 17.75 -9.33
CA VAL A 31 -5.83 18.71 -10.34
C VAL A 31 -4.70 18.10 -11.17
N ASP A 32 -4.00 17.07 -10.69
CA ASP A 32 -2.88 16.45 -11.40
C ASP A 32 -3.25 15.27 -12.31
N ASP A 33 -4.50 14.80 -12.29
CA ASP A 33 -4.93 13.77 -13.23
C ASP A 33 -5.15 14.37 -14.63
N LYS A 34 -4.24 14.05 -15.55
CA LYS A 34 -4.29 14.48 -16.97
C LYS A 34 -5.63 14.15 -17.65
N ARG A 35 -6.27 13.04 -17.23
CA ARG A 35 -7.58 12.62 -17.80
C ARG A 35 -8.72 13.53 -17.32
N LEU A 36 -8.68 13.97 -16.06
CA LEU A 36 -9.67 14.91 -15.52
C LEU A 36 -9.51 16.31 -16.13
N ARG A 37 -8.29 16.78 -16.38
CA ARG A 37 -8.03 18.05 -17.08
C ARG A 37 -8.54 18.03 -18.51
N ILE A 38 -8.35 16.92 -19.23
CA ILE A 38 -8.86 16.75 -20.60
C ILE A 38 -10.39 16.70 -20.57
N ALA A 39 -11.02 15.97 -19.64
CA ALA A 39 -12.47 15.93 -19.49
C ALA A 39 -13.07 17.29 -19.13
N ALA A 40 -12.45 18.05 -18.23
CA ALA A 40 -12.87 19.40 -17.87
C ALA A 40 -12.71 20.39 -19.05
N MET A 41 -11.60 20.31 -19.81
CA MET A 41 -11.42 21.11 -21.02
C MET A 41 -12.42 20.76 -22.12
N THR A 42 -12.74 19.49 -22.31
CA THR A 42 -13.75 19.09 -23.31
C THR A 42 -15.15 19.57 -22.93
N ILE A 43 -15.52 19.54 -21.65
CA ILE A 43 -16.80 20.09 -21.17
C ILE A 43 -16.86 21.61 -21.39
N VAL A 44 -15.79 22.36 -21.09
CA VAL A 44 -15.73 23.80 -21.30
C VAL A 44 -15.78 24.15 -22.79
N VAL A 45 -15.10 23.41 -23.66
CA VAL A 45 -15.14 23.60 -25.11
C VAL A 45 -16.53 23.29 -25.67
N VAL A 46 -17.18 22.22 -25.24
CA VAL A 46 -18.54 21.85 -25.66
C VAL A 46 -19.56 22.88 -25.19
N THR A 47 -19.48 23.38 -23.95
CA THR A 47 -20.39 24.44 -23.47
C THR A 47 -20.18 25.77 -24.20
N LEU A 48 -18.92 26.13 -24.51
CA LEU A 48 -18.62 27.33 -25.31
C LEU A 48 -19.11 27.20 -26.78
N THR A 49 -18.97 26.03 -27.40
CA THR A 49 -19.46 25.82 -28.77
C THR A 49 -20.98 25.80 -28.85
N VAL A 50 -21.66 25.19 -27.85
CA VAL A 50 -23.14 25.24 -27.79
C VAL A 50 -23.63 26.66 -27.53
N SER A 51 -22.99 27.42 -26.64
CA SER A 51 -23.34 28.82 -26.37
C SER A 51 -23.10 29.73 -27.59
N THR A 52 -21.99 29.52 -28.32
CA THR A 52 -21.71 30.33 -29.56
C THR A 52 -22.62 29.92 -30.69
N LEU A 53 -22.98 28.63 -30.85
CA LEU A 53 -23.96 28.20 -31.83
C LEU A 53 -25.36 28.76 -31.52
N GLY A 54 -25.76 28.70 -30.22
CA GLY A 54 -27.02 29.30 -29.76
C GLY A 54 -27.07 30.82 -30.00
N TYR A 55 -25.95 31.52 -29.74
CA TYR A 55 -25.86 32.97 -30.02
C TYR A 55 -25.89 33.31 -31.53
N LEU A 56 -25.23 32.51 -32.37
CA LEU A 56 -25.25 32.67 -33.83
C LEU A 56 -26.61 32.34 -34.44
N VAL A 57 -27.33 31.35 -33.90
CA VAL A 57 -28.71 31.04 -34.29
C VAL A 57 -29.64 32.16 -33.83
N ALA A 58 -29.48 32.69 -32.63
CA ALA A 58 -30.28 33.82 -32.11
C ALA A 58 -30.01 35.12 -32.91
N GLN A 59 -28.80 35.34 -33.43
CA GLN A 59 -28.50 36.47 -34.31
C GLN A 59 -29.06 36.36 -35.74
N LYS A 60 -29.27 35.12 -36.26
CA LYS A 60 -29.89 34.89 -37.57
C LYS A 60 -31.41 34.95 -37.52
N VAL A 61 -32.01 34.75 -36.38
CA VAL A 61 -33.43 35.02 -36.15
C VAL A 61 -33.56 36.49 -35.76
N ASN A 62 -33.21 37.40 -36.67
CA ASN A 62 -33.79 38.70 -36.64
C ASN A 62 -35.28 38.49 -36.90
N TYR A 63 -36.08 38.58 -35.85
CA TYR A 63 -37.49 38.89 -35.98
C TYR A 63 -37.52 40.22 -36.71
N SER A 64 -37.58 40.15 -38.02
CA SER A 64 -38.19 41.22 -38.76
C SER A 64 -39.53 41.40 -38.10
N ALA A 65 -39.72 42.54 -37.46
CA ALA A 65 -41.02 42.91 -36.94
C ALA A 65 -42.04 42.55 -38.02
N LEU A 66 -42.94 41.67 -37.68
CA LEU A 66 -44.13 41.48 -38.48
C LEU A 66 -44.63 42.90 -38.82
N PRO A 67 -44.82 43.22 -40.09
CA PRO A 67 -45.47 44.49 -40.45
C PRO A 67 -46.79 44.47 -39.64
N THR A 68 -46.95 45.49 -38.83
CA THR A 68 -48.23 45.76 -38.17
C THR A 68 -49.30 45.57 -39.22
N ASN A 69 -50.23 44.66 -38.98
CA ASN A 69 -51.36 44.36 -39.85
C ASN A 69 -51.80 45.59 -40.62
N PRO A 70 -51.78 45.55 -41.96
CA PRO A 70 -52.65 46.45 -42.67
C PRO A 70 -54.05 46.19 -42.11
N THR A 71 -54.65 47.15 -41.49
CA THR A 71 -56.06 47.16 -41.08
C THR A 71 -56.83 46.36 -42.12
N LEU A 72 -57.53 45.30 -41.60
CA LEU A 72 -58.51 44.50 -42.34
C LEU A 72 -59.59 45.48 -42.87
N ALA A 73 -59.29 46.11 -43.94
CA ALA A 73 -60.32 46.77 -44.75
C ALA A 73 -60.72 45.72 -45.79
N ASP A 74 -61.93 45.27 -45.58
CA ASP A 74 -62.78 44.59 -46.54
C ASP A 74 -62.28 43.20 -47.08
N SER A 75 -62.31 42.14 -46.24
CA SER A 75 -62.45 40.76 -46.73
C SER A 75 -63.73 40.58 -47.59
N ASP A 76 -64.80 41.35 -47.29
CA ASP A 76 -66.06 41.31 -48.04
C ASP A 76 -65.90 41.86 -49.43
N GLN A 77 -65.03 42.86 -49.66
CA GLN A 77 -64.81 43.37 -51.01
C GLN A 77 -63.96 42.43 -51.90
N LEU A 78 -62.99 41.70 -51.31
CA LEU A 78 -62.22 40.70 -52.02
C LEU A 78 -63.05 39.48 -52.41
N GLN A 79 -63.96 39.03 -51.57
CA GLN A 79 -64.90 37.92 -51.89
C GLN A 79 -65.92 38.32 -52.96
N GLN A 80 -66.53 39.53 -52.90
CA GLN A 80 -67.42 40.04 -53.96
C GLN A 80 -66.74 40.18 -55.35
N SER A 81 -65.43 40.45 -55.39
CA SER A 81 -64.70 40.58 -56.67
C SER A 81 -64.46 39.17 -57.31
N LEU A 82 -64.27 38.14 -56.49
CA LEU A 82 -64.09 36.74 -56.97
C LEU A 82 -65.38 36.15 -57.53
N GLU A 83 -66.53 36.38 -56.86
CA GLU A 83 -67.86 35.89 -57.26
C GLU A 83 -68.34 36.61 -58.58
N SER A 84 -67.92 37.83 -58.90
CA SER A 84 -68.31 38.55 -60.03
C SER A 84 -67.46 38.33 -61.29
N GLY A 85 -66.42 37.55 -61.28
CA GLY A 85 -65.51 37.21 -62.39
C GLY A 85 -64.71 38.46 -62.90
N VAL A 86 -64.63 39.51 -62.11
CA VAL A 86 -63.82 40.72 -62.43
C VAL A 86 -62.37 40.38 -62.06
N ALA A 87 -61.45 40.76 -63.01
CA ALA A 87 -59.99 40.58 -62.75
C ALA A 87 -59.58 41.48 -61.61
N LEU A 88 -59.04 40.84 -60.52
CA LEU A 88 -58.49 41.53 -59.35
C LEU A 88 -57.41 42.54 -59.73
N ALA A 89 -57.34 43.68 -59.02
CA ALA A 89 -56.22 44.55 -59.13
C ALA A 89 -54.90 43.85 -58.70
N PRO A 90 -53.75 44.18 -59.33
CA PRO A 90 -52.47 43.45 -59.06
C PRO A 90 -52.09 43.37 -57.55
N PHE A 91 -52.52 44.39 -56.78
CA PHE A 91 -52.27 44.40 -55.32
C PHE A 91 -53.20 43.42 -54.59
N GLU A 92 -54.50 43.30 -55.00
CA GLU A 92 -55.48 42.37 -54.44
C GLU A 92 -55.13 40.91 -54.80
N ALA A 93 -54.64 40.73 -56.04
CA ALA A 93 -54.14 39.42 -56.46
C ALA A 93 -52.90 38.96 -55.64
N MET A 94 -51.99 39.92 -55.33
CA MET A 94 -50.84 39.64 -54.46
C MET A 94 -51.24 39.30 -53.01
N THR A 95 -52.20 40.01 -52.46
CA THR A 95 -52.68 39.70 -51.06
C THR A 95 -53.45 38.41 -50.99
N LEU A 96 -54.19 38.00 -52.00
CA LEU A 96 -54.89 36.75 -52.13
C LEU A 96 -53.87 35.56 -52.26
N GLU A 97 -52.81 35.70 -53.04
CA GLU A 97 -51.77 34.69 -53.15
C GLU A 97 -50.98 34.54 -51.84
N GLN A 98 -50.75 35.63 -51.13
CA GLN A 98 -50.12 35.56 -49.80
C GLN A 98 -51.00 34.85 -48.78
N ALA A 99 -52.30 35.12 -48.78
CA ALA A 99 -53.26 34.45 -47.91
C ALA A 99 -53.36 32.95 -48.23
N LYS A 100 -53.36 32.57 -49.52
CA LYS A 100 -53.33 31.19 -49.98
C LYS A 100 -52.08 30.47 -49.52
N THR A 101 -50.87 31.05 -49.71
CA THR A 101 -49.61 30.50 -49.22
C THR A 101 -49.62 30.33 -47.73
N SER A 102 -50.20 31.25 -46.95
CA SER A 102 -50.32 31.14 -45.50
C SER A 102 -51.24 29.96 -45.11
N ALA A 103 -52.38 29.76 -45.79
CA ALA A 103 -53.26 28.64 -45.56
C ALA A 103 -52.63 27.30 -45.90
N GLU A 104 -51.91 27.19 -47.00
CA GLU A 104 -51.16 26.01 -47.42
C GLU A 104 -50.06 25.64 -46.43
N THR A 105 -49.37 26.66 -45.92
CA THR A 105 -48.32 26.46 -44.87
C THR A 105 -48.96 25.94 -43.57
N ALA A 106 -50.06 26.54 -43.10
CA ALA A 106 -50.75 26.10 -41.90
C ALA A 106 -51.36 24.71 -42.03
N LEU A 107 -51.88 24.35 -43.21
CA LEU A 107 -52.29 22.99 -43.52
C LEU A 107 -51.13 21.99 -43.46
N SER A 108 -50.02 22.30 -44.11
CA SER A 108 -48.84 21.43 -44.08
C SER A 108 -48.33 21.20 -42.65
N GLU A 109 -48.30 22.22 -41.81
CA GLU A 109 -47.94 22.11 -40.40
C GLU A 109 -48.92 21.24 -39.61
N PHE A 110 -50.24 21.40 -39.83
CA PHE A 110 -51.22 20.57 -39.20
C PHE A 110 -51.08 19.08 -39.59
N VAL A 111 -50.92 18.79 -40.90
CA VAL A 111 -50.74 17.43 -41.36
C VAL A 111 -49.47 16.80 -40.82
N GLU A 112 -48.37 17.52 -40.77
CA GLU A 112 -47.10 17.04 -40.17
C GLU A 112 -47.31 16.68 -38.70
N LEU A 113 -47.99 17.50 -37.92
CA LEU A 113 -48.31 17.26 -36.51
C LEU A 113 -49.28 16.08 -36.33
N GLU A 114 -50.28 15.94 -37.21
CA GLU A 114 -51.20 14.83 -37.23
C GLU A 114 -50.49 13.49 -37.45
N ILE A 115 -49.60 13.46 -38.46
CA ILE A 115 -48.78 12.27 -38.77
C ILE A 115 -47.89 11.95 -37.54
N LEU A 116 -47.18 12.95 -37.00
CA LEU A 116 -46.34 12.79 -35.83
C LEU A 116 -47.09 12.21 -34.65
N PHE A 117 -48.32 12.70 -34.37
CA PHE A 117 -49.13 12.20 -33.28
C PHE A 117 -49.56 10.75 -33.50
N ASN A 118 -50.08 10.39 -34.69
CA ASN A 118 -50.56 9.08 -35.02
C ASN A 118 -49.48 8.02 -35.10
N GLU A 119 -48.28 8.38 -35.45
CA GLU A 119 -47.14 7.44 -35.56
C GLU A 119 -46.55 7.11 -34.17
N ASN A 120 -46.56 8.07 -33.25
CA ASN A 120 -45.81 7.90 -31.98
C ASN A 120 -46.73 7.63 -30.77
N PHE A 121 -47.96 8.09 -30.81
CA PHE A 121 -48.82 8.05 -29.62
C PHE A 121 -50.10 7.22 -29.86
N LEU A 122 -50.62 6.69 -28.75
CA LEU A 122 -51.95 6.04 -28.69
C LEU A 122 -52.91 7.00 -28.02
N PRO A 123 -54.05 7.32 -28.66
CA PRO A 123 -54.98 8.28 -28.11
C PRO A 123 -55.73 7.72 -26.89
N THR A 124 -55.68 8.42 -25.78
CA THR A 124 -56.52 8.19 -24.62
C THR A 124 -57.91 8.77 -24.87
N GLU A 125 -58.92 8.37 -24.07
CA GLU A 125 -60.29 8.93 -24.19
C GLU A 125 -60.33 10.48 -24.15
N LYS A 126 -59.43 11.09 -23.40
CA LYS A 126 -59.29 12.56 -23.32
C LYS A 126 -58.66 13.16 -24.57
N SER A 127 -57.54 12.59 -25.00
CA SER A 127 -56.81 13.10 -26.17
C SER A 127 -57.59 12.84 -27.46
N LYS A 128 -58.40 11.78 -27.54
CA LYS A 128 -59.26 11.48 -28.66
C LYS A 128 -60.25 12.59 -28.94
N LYS A 129 -60.92 13.10 -27.90
CA LYS A 129 -61.88 14.22 -28.04
C LYS A 129 -61.19 15.49 -28.60
N SER A 130 -60.07 15.85 -28.06
CA SER A 130 -59.33 17.02 -28.54
C SER A 130 -58.76 16.82 -29.95
N PHE A 131 -58.41 15.59 -30.32
CA PHE A 131 -57.98 15.25 -31.67
C PHE A 131 -59.13 15.30 -32.67
N GLU A 132 -60.33 14.82 -32.28
CA GLU A 132 -61.56 14.96 -33.07
C GLU A 132 -61.95 16.45 -33.28
N GLU A 133 -61.77 17.29 -32.27
CA GLU A 133 -61.94 18.73 -32.36
C GLU A 133 -60.98 19.37 -33.38
N ALA A 134 -59.71 19.02 -33.32
CA ALA A 134 -58.70 19.49 -34.28
C ALA A 134 -59.02 19.04 -35.71
N THR A 135 -59.41 17.79 -35.92
CA THR A 135 -59.85 17.28 -37.24
C THR A 135 -61.08 17.97 -37.75
N SER A 136 -62.06 18.29 -36.88
CA SER A 136 -63.26 19.08 -37.24
C SER A 136 -62.91 20.49 -37.70
N LEU A 137 -61.96 21.16 -36.99
CA LEU A 137 -61.43 22.49 -37.41
C LEU A 137 -60.71 22.43 -38.75
N ALA A 138 -59.88 21.38 -38.96
CA ALA A 138 -59.21 21.20 -40.24
C ALA A 138 -60.21 20.99 -41.40
N THR A 139 -61.30 20.25 -41.16
CA THR A 139 -62.39 20.07 -42.12
C THR A 139 -63.10 21.43 -42.45
N GLN A 140 -63.31 22.30 -41.45
CA GLN A 140 -63.79 23.65 -41.67
C GLN A 140 -62.82 24.51 -42.47
N GLY A 141 -61.52 24.30 -42.21
CA GLY A 141 -60.45 24.91 -43.02
C GLY A 141 -60.53 24.48 -44.49
N ASP A 142 -60.74 23.19 -44.79
CA ASP A 142 -60.92 22.68 -46.13
C ASP A 142 -62.12 23.32 -46.85
N ALA A 143 -63.26 23.46 -46.16
CA ALA A 143 -64.44 24.10 -46.70
C ALA A 143 -64.15 25.58 -47.04
N ALA A 144 -63.55 26.34 -46.13
CA ALA A 144 -63.14 27.72 -46.38
C ALA A 144 -62.11 27.89 -47.51
N PHE A 145 -61.19 26.93 -47.62
CA PHE A 145 -60.18 26.90 -48.71
C PHE A 145 -60.84 26.69 -50.06
N ILE A 146 -61.82 25.83 -50.15
CA ILE A 146 -62.62 25.58 -51.37
C ILE A 146 -63.41 26.81 -51.75
N GLU A 147 -63.97 27.53 -50.76
CA GLU A 147 -64.68 28.79 -50.97
C GLU A 147 -63.74 30.00 -51.27
N THR A 148 -62.43 29.76 -51.35
CA THR A 148 -61.39 30.77 -51.60
C THR A 148 -61.22 31.76 -50.43
N ASP A 149 -61.81 31.53 -49.28
CA ASP A 149 -61.56 32.30 -48.05
C ASP A 149 -60.28 31.77 -47.35
N TYR A 150 -59.15 32.08 -47.95
CA TYR A 150 -57.82 31.59 -47.47
C TYR A 150 -57.43 32.16 -46.13
N ILE A 151 -57.95 33.32 -45.76
CA ILE A 151 -57.65 33.91 -44.43
C ILE A 151 -58.33 33.05 -43.33
N GLN A 152 -59.61 32.72 -43.54
CA GLN A 152 -60.32 31.89 -42.59
C GLN A 152 -59.82 30.44 -42.58
N ALA A 153 -59.47 29.90 -43.77
CA ALA A 153 -58.84 28.58 -43.87
C ALA A 153 -57.50 28.52 -43.07
N SER A 154 -56.65 29.54 -43.23
CA SER A 154 -55.39 29.62 -42.45
C SER A 154 -55.62 29.62 -40.95
N LYS A 155 -56.66 30.34 -40.47
CA LYS A 155 -57.01 30.34 -39.03
C LYS A 155 -57.45 28.96 -38.53
N TYR A 156 -58.33 28.30 -39.26
CA TYR A 156 -58.83 26.97 -38.86
C TYR A 156 -57.71 25.94 -38.84
N TYR A 157 -56.81 25.92 -39.83
CA TYR A 157 -55.63 25.03 -39.84
C TYR A 157 -54.64 25.33 -38.70
N ALA A 158 -54.43 26.63 -38.44
CA ALA A 158 -53.54 27.03 -37.34
C ALA A 158 -54.09 26.65 -35.98
N GLU A 159 -55.42 26.83 -35.75
CA GLU A 159 -56.10 26.37 -34.52
C GLU A 159 -56.04 24.86 -34.38
N ALA A 160 -56.33 24.09 -35.43
CA ALA A 160 -56.20 22.66 -35.48
C ALA A 160 -54.79 22.19 -35.13
N GLY A 161 -53.76 22.82 -35.78
CA GLY A 161 -52.36 22.57 -35.48
C GLY A 161 -51.97 22.90 -34.04
N ALA A 162 -52.49 23.99 -33.49
CA ALA A 162 -52.26 24.37 -32.08
C ALA A 162 -52.80 23.33 -31.10
N ILE A 163 -53.99 22.77 -31.35
CA ILE A 163 -54.58 21.68 -30.54
C ILE A 163 -53.70 20.45 -30.60
N VAL A 164 -53.29 20.01 -31.81
CA VAL A 164 -52.48 18.78 -31.95
C VAL A 164 -51.09 18.99 -31.31
N ARG A 165 -50.47 20.16 -31.47
CA ARG A 165 -49.21 20.48 -30.79
C ARG A 165 -49.34 20.46 -29.27
N GLY A 166 -50.45 21.00 -28.72
CA GLY A 166 -50.77 20.90 -27.30
C GLY A 166 -50.98 19.46 -26.81
N LEU A 167 -51.60 18.60 -27.63
CA LEU A 167 -51.77 17.18 -27.34
C LEU A 167 -50.43 16.46 -27.32
N ILE A 168 -49.56 16.68 -28.31
CA ILE A 168 -48.20 16.10 -28.35
C ILE A 168 -47.45 16.47 -27.10
N SER A 169 -47.34 17.78 -26.80
CA SER A 169 -46.60 18.26 -25.61
C SER A 169 -47.12 17.70 -24.28
N THR A 170 -48.44 17.59 -24.15
CA THR A 170 -49.07 17.05 -22.95
C THR A 170 -48.81 15.55 -22.80
N THR A 171 -48.93 14.80 -23.90
CA THR A 171 -48.69 13.35 -23.93
C THR A 171 -47.20 13.02 -23.69
N GLU A 172 -46.30 13.77 -24.29
CA GLU A 172 -44.85 13.63 -24.03
C GLU A 172 -44.51 13.82 -22.57
N ARG A 173 -45.10 14.86 -21.91
CA ARG A 173 -44.90 15.12 -20.49
C ARG A 173 -45.41 13.95 -19.64
N GLU A 174 -46.66 13.46 -19.88
CA GLU A 174 -47.24 12.31 -19.17
C GLU A 174 -46.36 11.07 -19.34
N ILE A 175 -45.86 10.78 -20.57
CA ILE A 175 -44.99 9.67 -20.84
C ILE A 175 -43.67 9.80 -20.09
N ALA A 176 -43.09 11.00 -20.02
CA ALA A 176 -41.84 11.27 -19.31
C ALA A 176 -42.00 11.06 -17.80
N GLU A 177 -43.15 11.53 -17.22
CA GLU A 177 -43.50 11.33 -15.81
C GLU A 177 -43.69 9.83 -15.49
N ILE A 178 -44.49 9.12 -16.28
CA ILE A 178 -44.72 7.67 -16.10
C ILE A 178 -43.43 6.88 -16.25
N THR A 179 -42.59 7.20 -17.24
CA THR A 179 -41.32 6.54 -17.46
C THR A 179 -40.34 6.76 -16.31
N THR A 180 -40.34 7.94 -15.72
CA THR A 180 -39.50 8.26 -14.57
C THR A 180 -39.95 7.47 -13.33
N GLU A 181 -41.23 7.44 -13.03
CA GLU A 181 -41.77 6.66 -11.91
C GLU A 181 -41.65 5.14 -12.14
N LEU A 182 -41.77 4.69 -13.40
CA LEU A 182 -41.53 3.30 -13.75
C LEU A 182 -40.09 2.86 -13.48
N ARG A 183 -39.11 3.65 -13.91
CA ARG A 183 -37.68 3.38 -13.62
C ARG A 183 -37.43 3.33 -12.13
N LYS A 184 -37.99 4.29 -11.38
CA LYS A 184 -37.88 4.34 -9.93
C LYS A 184 -38.53 3.11 -9.25
N SER A 185 -39.65 2.63 -9.76
CA SER A 185 -40.32 1.41 -9.26
C SER A 185 -39.50 0.16 -9.52
N ILE A 186 -38.86 0.06 -10.70
CA ILE A 186 -37.93 -1.02 -11.04
C ILE A 186 -36.71 -0.98 -10.11
N ASP A 187 -36.11 0.20 -9.92
CA ASP A 187 -34.94 0.40 -9.08
C ASP A 187 -35.20 0.11 -7.60
N ASN A 188 -36.44 0.35 -7.13
CA ASN A 188 -36.94 -0.01 -5.80
C ASN A 188 -37.41 -1.47 -5.68
N LEU A 189 -37.31 -2.26 -6.76
CA LEU A 189 -37.77 -3.65 -6.84
C LEU A 189 -39.27 -3.80 -6.52
N ASN A 190 -40.07 -2.79 -6.83
CA ASN A 190 -41.53 -2.79 -6.63
C ASN A 190 -42.23 -3.31 -7.88
N GLU A 191 -42.37 -4.64 -7.96
CA GLU A 191 -42.94 -5.33 -9.13
C GLU A 191 -44.36 -4.88 -9.46
N SER A 192 -45.27 -4.79 -8.46
CA SER A 192 -46.66 -4.45 -8.71
C SER A 192 -46.83 -3.06 -9.32
N GLN A 193 -46.15 -2.07 -8.76
CA GLN A 193 -46.16 -0.71 -9.27
C GLN A 193 -45.49 -0.60 -10.65
N ALA A 194 -44.38 -1.32 -10.87
CA ALA A 194 -43.70 -1.33 -12.15
C ALA A 194 -44.59 -1.93 -13.26
N ARG A 195 -45.38 -2.98 -12.99
CA ARG A 195 -46.32 -3.57 -13.94
C ARG A 195 -47.47 -2.61 -14.25
N GLU A 196 -48.04 -1.93 -13.22
CA GLU A 196 -49.12 -0.95 -13.37
C GLU A 196 -48.67 0.23 -14.24
N LEU A 197 -47.51 0.83 -13.92
CA LEU A 197 -46.94 1.92 -14.70
C LEU A 197 -46.56 1.51 -16.13
N SER A 198 -46.08 0.28 -16.34
CA SER A 198 -45.83 -0.24 -17.67
C SER A 198 -47.11 -0.35 -18.50
N ALA A 199 -48.17 -0.86 -17.92
CA ALA A 199 -49.48 -0.91 -18.59
C ALA A 199 -50.03 0.50 -18.92
N SER A 200 -49.81 1.46 -18.01
CA SER A 200 -50.18 2.85 -18.24
C SER A 200 -49.34 3.51 -19.36
N LEU A 201 -48.08 3.14 -19.49
CA LEU A 201 -47.20 3.58 -20.58
C LEU A 201 -47.63 2.97 -21.92
N ASP A 202 -47.91 1.66 -21.95
CA ASP A 202 -48.34 0.93 -23.14
C ASP A 202 -49.68 1.46 -23.71
N ALA A 203 -50.54 2.06 -22.86
CA ALA A 203 -51.76 2.70 -23.29
C ALA A 203 -51.55 4.08 -23.96
N ARG A 204 -50.37 4.62 -23.96
CA ARG A 204 -50.06 5.99 -24.44
C ARG A 204 -49.06 6.08 -25.59
N ILE A 205 -48.22 5.12 -25.73
CA ILE A 205 -47.10 5.13 -26.70
C ILE A 205 -47.02 3.80 -27.46
N GLN A 206 -46.67 3.87 -28.72
CA GLN A 206 -46.37 2.68 -29.49
C GLN A 206 -45.07 2.03 -28.99
N GLU A 207 -44.96 0.71 -29.12
CA GLU A 207 -43.80 -0.04 -28.65
C GLU A 207 -42.53 0.40 -29.35
N ASN A 208 -41.53 0.75 -28.56
CA ASN A 208 -40.20 1.15 -29.03
C ASN A 208 -39.09 0.46 -28.22
N GLN A 209 -37.83 0.67 -28.60
CA GLN A 209 -36.68 0.04 -27.93
C GLN A 209 -36.62 0.34 -26.43
N THR A 210 -37.01 1.54 -26.00
CA THR A 210 -37.00 1.94 -24.60
C THR A 210 -38.05 1.17 -23.81
N THR A 211 -39.28 1.07 -24.32
CA THR A 211 -40.37 0.33 -23.66
C THR A 211 -40.05 -1.16 -23.61
N LEU A 212 -39.48 -1.74 -24.69
CA LEU A 212 -39.04 -3.13 -24.71
C LEU A 212 -37.96 -3.42 -23.66
N ALA A 213 -36.97 -2.53 -23.53
CA ALA A 213 -35.95 -2.67 -22.52
C ALA A 213 -36.50 -2.63 -21.08
N LEU A 214 -37.45 -1.72 -20.81
CA LEU A 214 -38.12 -1.64 -19.50
C LEU A 214 -38.97 -2.89 -19.22
N LYS A 215 -39.70 -3.38 -20.21
CA LYS A 215 -40.50 -4.62 -20.09
C LYS A 215 -39.63 -5.82 -19.76
N LYS A 216 -38.47 -5.94 -20.40
CA LYS A 216 -37.47 -6.99 -20.10
C LYS A 216 -37.00 -6.90 -18.64
N ARG A 217 -36.67 -5.70 -18.13
CA ARG A 217 -36.31 -5.51 -16.73
C ARG A 217 -37.44 -5.90 -15.78
N ILE A 218 -38.69 -5.50 -16.09
CA ILE A 218 -39.87 -5.84 -15.28
C ILE A 218 -40.09 -7.37 -15.22
N ALA A 219 -39.88 -8.07 -16.33
CA ALA A 219 -40.04 -9.53 -16.39
C ALA A 219 -39.06 -10.26 -15.48
N SER A 220 -37.85 -9.73 -15.28
CA SER A 220 -36.83 -10.30 -14.38
C SER A 220 -37.05 -9.95 -12.89
N LEU A 221 -37.84 -8.91 -12.55
CA LEU A 221 -38.04 -8.46 -11.18
C LEU A 221 -38.45 -9.54 -10.16
N PRO A 222 -39.41 -10.44 -10.44
CA PRO A 222 -39.83 -11.47 -9.46
C PRO A 222 -38.65 -12.36 -9.06
N VAL A 223 -37.83 -12.76 -10.03
CA VAL A 223 -36.63 -13.59 -9.81
C VAL A 223 -35.58 -12.82 -9.04
N ILE A 224 -35.32 -11.54 -9.40
CA ILE A 224 -34.39 -10.66 -8.71
C ILE A 224 -34.79 -10.46 -7.25
N VAL A 225 -36.05 -10.16 -6.97
CA VAL A 225 -36.57 -9.97 -5.60
C VAL A 225 -36.40 -11.24 -4.76
N SER A 226 -36.70 -12.41 -5.33
CA SER A 226 -36.51 -13.69 -4.65
C SER A 226 -35.03 -13.93 -4.31
N LYS A 227 -34.13 -13.79 -5.30
CA LYS A 227 -32.67 -13.98 -5.12
C LYS A 227 -32.07 -12.97 -4.16
N MET A 228 -32.55 -11.71 -4.19
CA MET A 228 -32.12 -10.68 -3.23
C MET A 228 -32.47 -11.03 -1.79
N ARG A 229 -33.65 -11.64 -1.56
CA ARG A 229 -34.08 -12.09 -0.24
C ARG A 229 -33.24 -13.27 0.23
N GLU A 230 -32.99 -14.24 -0.65
CA GLU A 230 -32.20 -15.41 -0.36
C GLU A 230 -30.73 -15.02 -0.08
N ALA A 231 -30.14 -14.15 -0.89
CA ALA A 231 -28.79 -13.64 -0.67
C ALA A 231 -28.65 -12.94 0.68
N ARG A 232 -29.66 -12.16 1.08
CA ARG A 232 -29.69 -11.51 2.39
C ARG A 232 -29.74 -12.52 3.55
N ASN A 233 -30.47 -13.63 3.39
CA ASN A 233 -30.49 -14.69 4.38
C ASN A 233 -29.10 -15.33 4.54
N PHE A 234 -28.39 -15.61 3.43
CA PHE A 234 -27.02 -16.10 3.47
C PHE A 234 -26.04 -15.10 4.08
N GLU A 235 -26.23 -13.79 3.89
CA GLU A 235 -25.44 -12.77 4.59
C GLU A 235 -25.63 -12.83 6.12
N LEU A 236 -26.86 -13.06 6.59
CA LEU A 236 -27.17 -13.21 8.01
C LEU A 236 -26.56 -14.48 8.61
N GLU A 237 -26.43 -15.53 7.82
CA GLU A 237 -25.81 -16.79 8.18
C GLU A 237 -24.27 -16.76 8.01
N GLU A 238 -23.70 -15.61 7.63
CA GLU A 238 -22.28 -15.41 7.30
C GLU A 238 -21.80 -16.26 6.11
N GLU A 239 -22.69 -16.86 5.34
CA GLU A 239 -22.43 -17.63 4.14
C GLU A 239 -22.22 -16.73 2.90
N TYR A 240 -21.35 -15.75 3.02
CA TYR A 240 -21.12 -14.71 2.01
C TYR A 240 -20.78 -15.26 0.62
N GLY A 241 -20.19 -16.44 0.51
CA GLY A 241 -19.90 -17.08 -0.77
C GLY A 241 -21.17 -17.38 -1.57
N LYS A 242 -22.21 -17.90 -0.91
CA LYS A 242 -23.53 -18.17 -1.51
C LYS A 242 -24.24 -16.87 -1.87
N ALA A 243 -24.19 -15.86 -0.97
CA ALA A 243 -24.76 -14.55 -1.25
C ALA A 243 -24.14 -13.91 -2.50
N LEU A 244 -22.81 -13.94 -2.63
CA LEU A 244 -22.08 -13.42 -3.79
C LEU A 244 -22.44 -14.15 -5.11
N SER A 245 -22.66 -15.48 -5.07
CA SER A 245 -23.12 -16.23 -6.21
C SER A 245 -24.50 -15.74 -6.68
N LEU A 246 -25.45 -15.55 -5.75
CA LEU A 246 -26.77 -15.03 -6.09
C LEU A 246 -26.71 -13.60 -6.63
N TYR A 247 -25.85 -12.74 -6.07
CA TYR A 247 -25.65 -11.38 -6.61
C TYR A 247 -25.06 -11.40 -8.03
N ALA A 248 -24.17 -12.34 -8.34
CA ALA A 248 -23.67 -12.53 -9.70
C ALA A 248 -24.79 -12.91 -10.67
N GLU A 249 -25.67 -13.84 -10.27
CA GLU A 249 -26.82 -14.24 -11.08
C GLU A 249 -27.83 -13.08 -11.29
N ILE A 250 -28.04 -12.24 -10.27
CA ILE A 250 -28.85 -11.01 -10.40
C ILE A 250 -28.21 -10.05 -11.40
N LYS A 251 -26.89 -9.88 -11.36
CA LYS A 251 -26.16 -9.01 -12.29
C LYS A 251 -26.30 -9.47 -13.74
N ASP A 252 -26.33 -10.79 -13.96
CA ASP A 252 -26.53 -11.37 -15.30
C ASP A 252 -27.98 -11.20 -15.80
N LEU A 253 -28.97 -11.20 -14.88
CA LEU A 253 -30.38 -10.98 -15.22
C LEU A 253 -30.68 -9.51 -15.55
N ASP A 254 -30.19 -8.58 -14.73
CA ASP A 254 -30.33 -7.13 -14.93
C ASP A 254 -29.08 -6.39 -14.40
N PRO A 255 -28.10 -6.12 -15.27
CA PRO A 255 -26.89 -5.39 -14.90
C PRO A 255 -27.14 -3.98 -14.34
N ALA A 256 -28.31 -3.41 -14.64
CA ALA A 256 -28.71 -2.07 -14.20
C ALA A 256 -29.42 -2.06 -12.83
N THR A 257 -29.46 -3.20 -12.12
CA THR A 257 -30.07 -3.27 -10.77
C THR A 257 -29.34 -2.33 -9.83
N VAL A 258 -30.06 -1.31 -9.35
CA VAL A 258 -29.53 -0.30 -8.43
C VAL A 258 -29.17 -0.95 -7.08
N SER A 259 -28.17 -0.43 -6.41
CA SER A 259 -27.62 -0.94 -5.13
C SER A 259 -26.98 -2.33 -5.15
N LEU A 260 -27.00 -3.06 -6.27
CA LEU A 260 -26.41 -4.40 -6.35
C LEU A 260 -24.90 -4.38 -6.09
N GLN A 261 -24.19 -3.41 -6.69
CA GLN A 261 -22.74 -3.30 -6.49
C GLN A 261 -22.38 -3.04 -5.02
N GLY A 262 -23.10 -2.15 -4.34
CA GLY A 262 -22.89 -1.90 -2.92
C GLY A 262 -23.13 -3.14 -2.03
N ARG A 263 -24.10 -4.00 -2.42
CA ARG A 263 -24.32 -5.29 -1.74
C ARG A 263 -23.19 -6.28 -1.99
N ILE A 264 -22.72 -6.37 -3.22
CA ILE A 264 -21.57 -7.21 -3.57
C ILE A 264 -20.35 -6.79 -2.75
N ASP A 265 -20.06 -5.49 -2.71
CA ASP A 265 -18.93 -4.94 -1.95
C ASP A 265 -19.08 -5.22 -0.44
N SER A 266 -20.27 -5.09 0.10
CA SER A 266 -20.57 -5.39 1.50
C SER A 266 -20.43 -6.88 1.82
N ALA A 267 -20.95 -7.77 0.98
CA ALA A 267 -20.82 -9.21 1.13
C ALA A 267 -19.35 -9.65 0.98
N GLN A 268 -18.60 -9.06 0.05
CA GLN A 268 -17.17 -9.31 -0.11
C GLN A 268 -16.38 -8.89 1.14
N ALA A 269 -16.70 -7.72 1.70
CA ALA A 269 -16.10 -7.25 2.95
C ALA A 269 -16.45 -8.20 4.12
N GLY A 270 -17.70 -8.68 4.20
CA GLY A 270 -18.12 -9.69 5.16
C GLY A 270 -17.33 -10.99 5.02
N SER A 271 -17.22 -11.52 3.80
CA SER A 271 -16.43 -12.72 3.49
C SER A 271 -14.96 -12.56 3.91
N ASN A 272 -14.37 -11.41 3.61
CA ASN A 272 -12.99 -11.12 4.00
C ASN A 272 -12.84 -11.08 5.53
N ARG A 273 -13.81 -10.48 6.25
CA ARG A 273 -13.81 -10.43 7.72
C ARG A 273 -13.85 -11.83 8.34
N VAL A 274 -14.72 -12.73 7.85
CA VAL A 274 -14.79 -14.11 8.32
C VAL A 274 -13.47 -14.83 8.06
N LYS A 275 -12.88 -14.69 6.87
CA LYS A 275 -11.57 -15.27 6.54
C LYS A 275 -10.46 -14.73 7.44
N VAL A 276 -10.44 -13.41 7.69
CA VAL A 276 -9.46 -12.80 8.60
C VAL A 276 -9.60 -13.38 10.01
N ASN A 277 -10.81 -13.48 10.54
CA ASN A 277 -11.04 -14.06 11.88
C ASN A 277 -10.58 -15.51 11.98
N SER A 278 -10.85 -16.32 10.96
CA SER A 278 -10.36 -17.70 10.87
C SER A 278 -8.83 -17.78 10.83
N LEU A 279 -8.19 -16.92 10.03
CA LEU A 279 -6.72 -16.83 9.96
C LEU A 279 -6.11 -16.35 11.27
N LEU A 280 -6.72 -15.41 11.96
CA LEU A 280 -6.29 -14.96 13.28
C LEU A 280 -6.38 -16.11 14.32
N SER A 281 -7.50 -16.83 14.34
CA SER A 281 -7.68 -17.99 15.21
C SER A 281 -6.60 -19.03 14.96
N THR A 282 -6.39 -19.43 13.70
CA THR A 282 -5.32 -20.35 13.30
C THR A 282 -3.94 -19.84 13.71
N GLY A 283 -3.69 -18.54 13.50
CA GLY A 283 -2.43 -17.91 13.85
C GLY A 283 -2.13 -17.94 15.34
N PHE A 284 -3.10 -17.60 16.19
CA PHE A 284 -2.91 -17.65 17.65
C PHE A 284 -2.84 -19.08 18.22
N THR A 285 -3.62 -20.01 17.67
CA THR A 285 -3.51 -21.43 18.04
C THR A 285 -2.12 -21.97 17.73
N ALA A 286 -1.63 -21.74 16.50
CA ALA A 286 -0.28 -22.15 16.12
C ALA A 286 0.81 -21.46 16.96
N LEU A 287 0.59 -20.21 17.38
CA LEU A 287 1.50 -19.49 18.27
C LEU A 287 1.56 -20.15 19.66
N SER A 288 0.42 -20.55 20.23
CA SER A 288 0.35 -21.26 21.51
C SER A 288 1.05 -22.62 21.46
N GLU A 289 0.98 -23.28 20.32
CA GLU A 289 1.65 -24.55 20.02
C GLU A 289 3.13 -24.39 19.67
N ARG A 290 3.64 -23.14 19.65
CA ARG A 290 5.01 -22.80 19.24
C ARG A 290 5.34 -23.16 17.77
N ASN A 291 4.31 -23.31 16.94
CA ASN A 291 4.45 -23.49 15.51
C ASN A 291 4.57 -22.14 14.81
N PHE A 292 5.74 -21.50 14.95
CA PHE A 292 5.98 -20.13 14.48
C PHE A 292 5.84 -19.99 12.95
N GLY A 293 6.08 -21.06 12.19
CA GLY A 293 5.92 -21.06 10.73
C GLY A 293 4.46 -20.88 10.30
N VAL A 294 3.57 -21.73 10.83
CA VAL A 294 2.13 -21.66 10.57
C VAL A 294 1.56 -20.35 11.09
N SER A 295 1.92 -19.94 12.31
CA SER A 295 1.48 -18.71 12.94
C SER A 295 1.82 -17.48 12.08
N ARG A 296 3.07 -17.37 11.63
CA ARG A 296 3.53 -16.27 10.74
C ARG A 296 2.75 -16.23 9.43
N ASN A 297 2.58 -17.38 8.78
CA ASN A 297 1.86 -17.49 7.53
C ASN A 297 0.39 -17.08 7.68
N SER A 298 -0.26 -17.49 8.76
CA SER A 298 -1.66 -17.16 9.05
C SER A 298 -1.85 -15.66 9.26
N PHE A 299 -1.02 -15.02 10.12
CA PHE A 299 -1.10 -13.57 10.33
C PHE A 299 -0.73 -12.77 9.07
N THR A 300 0.26 -13.20 8.30
CA THR A 300 0.60 -12.57 7.02
C THR A 300 -0.54 -12.67 6.02
N SER A 301 -1.24 -13.82 5.98
CA SER A 301 -2.42 -14.00 5.12
C SER A 301 -3.60 -13.14 5.58
N ALA A 302 -3.79 -12.98 6.89
CA ALA A 302 -4.79 -12.05 7.43
C ALA A 302 -4.50 -10.61 7.01
N LEU A 303 -3.24 -10.16 7.05
CA LEU A 303 -2.83 -8.81 6.61
C LEU A 303 -2.94 -8.58 5.11
N LYS A 304 -2.92 -9.62 4.28
CA LYS A 304 -3.23 -9.47 2.85
C LYS A 304 -4.69 -9.11 2.60
N LEU A 305 -5.60 -9.57 3.47
CA LEU A 305 -7.03 -9.28 3.39
C LEU A 305 -7.40 -7.99 4.13
N ASP A 306 -6.74 -7.72 5.26
CA ASP A 306 -6.92 -6.52 6.09
C ASP A 306 -5.54 -5.98 6.54
N PRO A 307 -4.90 -5.11 5.75
CA PRO A 307 -3.55 -4.59 6.04
C PRO A 307 -3.42 -3.80 7.34
N LYS A 308 -4.53 -3.36 7.92
CA LYS A 308 -4.55 -2.56 9.16
C LYS A 308 -4.98 -3.36 10.39
N ASN A 309 -5.10 -4.67 10.27
CA ASN A 309 -5.53 -5.52 11.36
C ASN A 309 -4.53 -5.55 12.52
N LEU A 310 -4.85 -4.88 13.61
CA LEU A 310 -3.97 -4.75 14.78
C LEU A 310 -3.67 -6.10 15.45
N ALA A 311 -4.62 -7.03 15.44
CA ALA A 311 -4.41 -8.37 16.02
C ALA A 311 -3.38 -9.17 15.21
N ALA A 312 -3.43 -9.11 13.88
CA ALA A 312 -2.46 -9.77 13.02
C ALA A 312 -1.06 -9.14 13.15
N ILE A 313 -0.99 -7.79 13.22
CA ILE A 313 0.28 -7.07 13.43
C ILE A 313 0.88 -7.46 14.78
N GLY A 314 0.08 -7.42 15.85
CA GLY A 314 0.52 -7.81 17.19
C GLY A 314 0.94 -9.28 17.26
N GLY A 315 0.19 -10.16 16.58
CA GLY A 315 0.51 -11.58 16.45
C GLY A 315 1.88 -11.81 15.78
N LEU A 316 2.17 -11.12 14.66
CA LEU A 316 3.48 -11.20 14.01
C LEU A 316 4.62 -10.71 14.90
N GLN A 317 4.40 -9.62 15.65
CA GLN A 317 5.40 -9.13 16.61
C GLN A 317 5.67 -10.15 17.73
N GLN A 318 4.63 -10.83 18.21
CA GLN A 318 4.79 -11.91 19.20
C GLN A 318 5.55 -13.11 18.62
N VAL A 319 5.20 -13.54 17.41
CA VAL A 319 5.93 -14.61 16.70
C VAL A 319 7.41 -14.25 16.60
N GLN A 320 7.73 -13.04 16.18
CA GLN A 320 9.11 -12.59 16.03
C GLN A 320 9.86 -12.63 17.36
N LYS A 321 9.27 -12.07 18.44
CA LYS A 321 9.89 -12.07 19.76
C LYS A 321 10.16 -13.49 20.29
N LEU A 322 9.18 -14.39 20.15
CA LEU A 322 9.33 -15.76 20.64
C LEU A 322 10.33 -16.56 19.80
N ASP A 323 10.39 -16.34 18.50
CA ASP A 323 11.36 -16.96 17.62
C ASP A 323 12.78 -16.45 17.90
N ASP A 324 12.94 -15.16 18.20
CA ASP A 324 14.22 -14.57 18.65
C ASP A 324 14.70 -15.18 19.96
N VAL A 325 13.80 -15.30 20.95
CA VAL A 325 14.14 -15.95 22.24
C VAL A 325 14.55 -17.42 22.04
N ARG A 326 13.84 -18.14 21.19
CA ARG A 326 14.18 -19.54 20.85
C ARG A 326 15.57 -19.63 20.22
N TRP A 327 15.82 -18.78 19.23
CA TRP A 327 17.09 -18.73 18.51
C TRP A 327 18.27 -18.39 19.44
N ILE A 328 18.11 -17.35 20.27
CA ILE A 328 19.12 -16.94 21.25
C ILE A 328 19.44 -18.08 22.22
N ARG A 329 18.42 -18.73 22.77
CA ARG A 329 18.59 -19.88 23.68
C ARG A 329 19.37 -21.03 23.03
N ALA A 330 19.02 -21.36 21.78
CA ALA A 330 19.72 -22.40 21.03
C ALA A 330 21.19 -22.04 20.78
N LYS A 331 21.47 -20.77 20.46
CA LYS A 331 22.82 -20.27 20.25
C LYS A 331 23.63 -20.21 21.53
N LEU A 332 23.05 -19.79 22.66
CA LEU A 332 23.70 -19.84 23.97
C LEU A 332 24.08 -21.27 24.33
N SER A 333 23.16 -22.25 24.17
CA SER A 333 23.46 -23.66 24.41
C SER A 333 24.59 -24.17 23.53
N LYS A 334 24.63 -23.75 22.25
CA LYS A 334 25.74 -24.11 21.32
C LYS A 334 27.06 -23.50 21.74
N ALA A 335 27.06 -22.27 22.21
CA ALA A 335 28.27 -21.60 22.67
C ALA A 335 28.83 -22.30 23.95
N GLU A 336 27.97 -22.66 24.89
CA GLU A 336 28.39 -23.43 26.11
C GLU A 336 28.92 -24.81 25.74
N GLU A 337 28.32 -25.52 24.80
CA GLU A 337 28.86 -26.78 24.27
C GLU A 337 30.28 -26.58 23.72
N LEU A 338 30.52 -25.51 22.92
CA LEU A 338 31.83 -25.21 22.39
C LEU A 338 32.87 -24.86 23.48
N ILE A 339 32.45 -24.17 24.54
CA ILE A 339 33.29 -23.94 25.74
C ILE A 339 33.68 -25.26 26.37
N GLY A 340 32.75 -26.17 26.55
CA GLY A 340 33.02 -27.52 27.11
C GLY A 340 33.96 -28.35 26.22
N LEU A 341 33.91 -28.16 24.89
CA LEU A 341 34.82 -28.77 23.94
C LEU A 341 36.15 -28.02 23.79
N GLU A 342 36.39 -26.98 24.58
CA GLU A 342 37.58 -26.12 24.54
C GLU A 342 37.82 -25.46 23.18
N GLN A 343 36.73 -25.19 22.42
CA GLN A 343 36.71 -24.49 21.13
C GLN A 343 36.35 -23.03 21.34
N TRP A 344 37.12 -22.30 22.14
CA TRP A 344 36.80 -20.97 22.66
C TRP A 344 36.63 -19.93 21.58
N ARG A 345 37.44 -19.97 20.49
CA ARG A 345 37.28 -19.05 19.34
C ARG A 345 35.93 -19.26 18.65
N SER A 346 35.54 -20.49 18.44
CA SER A 346 34.22 -20.80 17.85
C SER A 346 33.09 -20.36 18.78
N ALA A 347 33.22 -20.54 20.10
CA ALA A 347 32.26 -20.05 21.07
C ALA A 347 32.14 -18.51 21.01
N THR A 348 33.27 -17.79 20.92
CA THR A 348 33.31 -16.33 20.76
C THR A 348 32.52 -15.89 19.53
N THR A 349 32.68 -16.57 18.39
CA THR A 349 31.93 -16.28 17.16
C THR A 349 30.43 -16.45 17.35
N VAL A 350 29.98 -17.52 18.04
CA VAL A 350 28.55 -17.75 18.33
C VAL A 350 27.99 -16.67 19.26
N TYR A 351 28.76 -16.24 20.27
CA TYR A 351 28.35 -15.13 21.12
C TYR A 351 28.27 -13.81 20.34
N ASP A 352 29.14 -13.57 19.39
CA ASP A 352 29.09 -12.40 18.50
C ASP A 352 27.84 -12.42 17.63
N GLU A 353 27.42 -13.56 17.10
CA GLU A 353 26.16 -13.70 16.37
C GLU A 353 24.95 -13.30 17.25
N ILE A 354 24.93 -13.71 18.52
CA ILE A 354 23.87 -13.32 19.46
C ILE A 354 23.87 -11.82 19.70
N LEU A 355 25.05 -11.24 19.99
CA LEU A 355 25.19 -9.81 20.31
C LEU A 355 24.94 -8.89 19.10
N ASN A 356 25.17 -9.38 17.88
CA ASN A 356 24.80 -8.67 16.66
C ASN A 356 23.27 -8.60 16.49
N ARG A 357 22.54 -9.62 16.97
CA ARG A 357 21.07 -9.63 16.93
C ARG A 357 20.45 -8.86 18.09
N ASP A 358 20.97 -9.02 19.30
CA ASP A 358 20.58 -8.25 20.49
C ASP A 358 21.79 -8.01 21.39
N ARG A 359 22.25 -6.77 21.45
CA ARG A 359 23.41 -6.34 22.24
C ARG A 359 23.21 -6.40 23.76
N ASN A 360 21.95 -6.53 24.20
CA ASN A 360 21.58 -6.47 25.61
C ASN A 360 21.58 -7.86 26.29
N ILE A 361 21.93 -8.91 25.57
CA ILE A 361 21.99 -10.27 26.13
C ILE A 361 23.23 -10.39 27.03
N LEU A 362 23.04 -10.20 28.34
CA LEU A 362 24.10 -10.23 29.33
C LEU A 362 24.86 -11.55 29.32
N SER A 363 24.15 -12.69 29.28
CA SER A 363 24.77 -14.01 29.21
C SER A 363 25.70 -14.21 28.01
N ALA A 364 25.36 -13.59 26.85
CA ALA A 364 26.24 -13.62 25.68
C ALA A 364 27.49 -12.73 25.87
N THR A 365 27.34 -11.57 26.48
CA THR A 365 28.45 -10.67 26.80
C THR A 365 29.44 -11.30 27.77
N GLU A 366 28.93 -11.89 28.86
CA GLU A 366 29.74 -12.58 29.85
C GLU A 366 30.38 -13.86 29.30
N GLY A 367 29.60 -14.65 28.56
CA GLY A 367 30.11 -15.85 27.90
C GLY A 367 31.22 -15.55 26.90
N LYS A 368 31.06 -14.51 26.07
CA LYS A 368 32.13 -14.05 25.15
C LYS A 368 33.38 -13.67 25.91
N ARG A 369 33.26 -12.86 26.95
CA ARG A 369 34.40 -12.43 27.78
C ARG A 369 35.13 -13.64 28.38
N ARG A 370 34.36 -14.62 28.89
CA ARG A 370 34.90 -15.87 29.43
C ARG A 370 35.63 -16.69 28.35
N ALA A 371 35.03 -16.85 27.17
CA ALA A 371 35.64 -17.57 26.05
C ALA A 371 36.96 -16.93 25.63
N GLN A 372 37.01 -15.62 25.51
CA GLN A 372 38.21 -14.85 25.19
C GLN A 372 39.29 -14.98 26.26
N GLN A 373 38.90 -14.98 27.55
CA GLN A 373 39.83 -15.16 28.64
C GLN A 373 40.46 -16.56 28.63
N LEU A 374 39.64 -17.61 28.40
CA LEU A 374 40.13 -18.98 28.28
C LEU A 374 41.06 -19.15 27.07
N GLU A 375 40.73 -18.60 25.91
CA GLU A 375 41.59 -18.62 24.71
C GLU A 375 42.90 -17.93 24.97
N TYR A 376 42.88 -16.74 25.59
CA TYR A 376 44.08 -15.98 25.92
C TYR A 376 44.99 -16.74 26.88
N VAL A 377 44.46 -17.27 27.96
CA VAL A 377 45.20 -18.08 28.95
C VAL A 377 45.85 -19.27 28.26
N PHE A 378 45.05 -20.04 27.51
CA PHE A 378 45.56 -21.21 26.78
C PHE A 378 46.66 -20.85 25.80
N LYS A 379 46.51 -19.76 25.03
CA LYS A 379 47.52 -19.30 24.08
C LYS A 379 48.83 -18.96 24.77
N VAL A 380 48.78 -18.21 25.89
CA VAL A 380 49.99 -17.80 26.61
C VAL A 380 50.68 -19.04 27.24
N LEU A 381 49.94 -19.89 27.92
CA LEU A 381 50.52 -21.09 28.53
C LEU A 381 51.07 -22.07 27.50
N THR A 382 50.43 -22.21 26.34
CA THR A 382 50.93 -23.03 25.23
C THR A 382 52.27 -22.49 24.70
N GLU A 383 52.43 -21.14 24.59
CA GLU A 383 53.72 -20.56 24.15
C GLU A 383 54.80 -20.73 25.21
N VAL A 384 54.48 -20.60 26.50
CA VAL A 384 55.38 -20.89 27.62
C VAL A 384 55.85 -22.38 27.59
N ASN A 385 54.93 -23.29 27.41
CA ASN A 385 55.24 -24.73 27.35
C ASN A 385 56.09 -25.11 26.13
N LYS A 386 55.85 -24.41 25.00
CA LYS A 386 56.60 -24.63 23.75
C LYS A 386 58.03 -24.11 23.81
N THR A 387 58.27 -23.04 24.55
CA THR A 387 59.57 -22.35 24.61
C THR A 387 59.93 -22.00 26.05
N PRO A 388 60.11 -22.97 26.95
CA PRO A 388 60.41 -22.72 28.37
C PRO A 388 61.71 -21.97 28.60
N ASP A 389 62.67 -22.08 27.69
CA ASP A 389 63.98 -21.37 27.78
C ASP A 389 63.85 -19.86 27.84
N LYS A 390 62.76 -19.29 27.27
CA LYS A 390 62.44 -17.86 27.36
C LYS A 390 62.08 -17.39 28.77
N LEU A 391 61.79 -18.28 29.70
CA LEU A 391 61.52 -17.96 31.09
C LEU A 391 62.78 -17.50 31.85
N SER A 392 63.98 -17.61 31.24
CA SER A 392 65.19 -16.95 31.72
C SER A 392 65.04 -15.39 31.71
N ASP A 393 64.19 -14.84 30.83
CA ASP A 393 63.80 -13.41 30.87
C ASP A 393 62.83 -13.17 32.03
N SER A 394 63.24 -12.33 33.00
CA SER A 394 62.43 -12.04 34.20
C SER A 394 61.09 -11.40 33.89
N ARG A 395 60.93 -10.67 32.77
CA ARG A 395 59.66 -10.05 32.39
C ARG A 395 58.70 -11.12 31.87
N LEU A 396 59.17 -11.98 30.98
CA LEU A 396 58.39 -13.10 30.45
C LEU A 396 57.97 -14.05 31.55
N PHE A 397 58.87 -14.33 32.49
CA PHE A 397 58.57 -15.16 33.68
C PHE A 397 57.42 -14.54 34.54
N THR A 398 57.56 -13.26 34.87
CA THR A 398 56.53 -12.54 35.68
C THR A 398 55.19 -12.51 34.98
N ASP A 399 55.18 -12.32 33.66
CA ASP A 399 53.94 -12.30 32.85
C ASP A 399 53.29 -13.70 32.79
N ALA A 400 54.09 -14.74 32.58
CA ALA A 400 53.62 -16.13 32.58
C ALA A 400 53.08 -16.53 33.98
N GLU A 401 53.78 -16.17 35.07
CA GLU A 401 53.32 -16.42 36.43
C GLU A 401 51.97 -15.76 36.73
N ARG A 402 51.78 -14.50 36.29
CA ARG A 402 50.51 -13.78 36.41
C ARG A 402 49.39 -14.46 35.65
N VAL A 403 49.66 -14.96 34.44
CA VAL A 403 48.67 -15.72 33.66
C VAL A 403 48.33 -17.05 34.32
N LEU A 404 49.36 -17.76 34.85
CA LEU A 404 49.14 -19.01 35.60
C LEU A 404 48.30 -18.77 36.84
N GLN A 405 48.55 -17.72 37.63
CA GLN A 405 47.71 -17.35 38.80
C GLN A 405 46.28 -17.00 38.39
N THR A 406 46.10 -16.48 37.21
CA THR A 406 44.73 -16.24 36.67
C THR A 406 44.09 -17.57 36.24
N ALA A 407 44.84 -18.44 35.60
CA ALA A 407 44.36 -19.76 35.15
C ALA A 407 43.89 -20.65 36.29
N THR A 408 44.62 -20.67 37.40
CA THR A 408 44.29 -21.49 38.60
C THR A 408 43.00 -21.05 39.31
N LYS A 409 42.53 -19.83 39.06
CA LYS A 409 41.26 -19.27 39.57
C LYS A 409 40.06 -19.48 38.63
N LEU A 410 40.27 -20.09 37.45
CA LEU A 410 39.21 -20.36 36.50
C LEU A 410 38.44 -21.63 36.91
N ASP A 411 37.12 -21.48 36.98
CA ASP A 411 36.22 -22.59 37.25
C ASP A 411 35.89 -23.36 35.96
N SER A 412 35.62 -24.64 36.08
CA SER A 412 35.11 -25.50 35.01
C SER A 412 35.97 -25.48 33.74
N ILE A 413 37.30 -25.69 33.93
CA ILE A 413 38.25 -25.87 32.82
C ILE A 413 38.25 -27.29 32.30
N GLY A 414 38.42 -27.47 30.98
CA GLY A 414 38.54 -28.77 30.32
C GLY A 414 39.94 -29.40 30.48
N ASP A 415 40.09 -30.60 29.98
CA ASP A 415 41.31 -31.38 30.17
C ASP A 415 42.51 -30.80 29.41
N LYS A 416 42.26 -30.19 28.21
CA LYS A 416 43.31 -29.58 27.41
C LYS A 416 43.96 -28.38 28.11
N LEU A 417 43.12 -27.48 28.67
CA LEU A 417 43.61 -26.33 29.40
C LEU A 417 44.25 -26.76 30.71
N ARG A 418 43.66 -27.75 31.43
CA ARG A 418 44.21 -28.32 32.67
C ARG A 418 45.62 -28.90 32.45
N GLY A 419 45.80 -29.67 31.36
CA GLY A 419 47.13 -30.18 30.98
C GLY A 419 48.14 -29.07 30.72
N SER A 420 47.72 -28.02 29.97
CA SER A 420 48.59 -26.88 29.69
C SER A 420 48.97 -26.06 30.92
N ILE A 421 48.06 -25.95 31.92
CA ILE A 421 48.32 -25.33 33.22
C ILE A 421 49.37 -26.15 34.01
N ALA A 422 49.19 -27.45 34.13
CA ALA A 422 50.11 -28.34 34.90
C ALA A 422 51.53 -28.33 34.29
N GLU A 423 51.65 -28.32 32.97
CA GLU A 423 52.92 -28.25 32.27
C GLU A 423 53.60 -26.89 32.47
N ALA A 424 52.82 -25.80 32.37
CA ALA A 424 53.34 -24.44 32.61
C ALA A 424 53.77 -24.22 34.04
N GLU A 425 53.07 -24.81 35.02
CA GLU A 425 53.43 -24.76 36.45
C GLU A 425 54.77 -25.43 36.66
N LYS A 426 54.94 -26.60 36.10
CA LYS A 426 56.25 -27.31 36.14
C LYS A 426 57.37 -26.48 35.50
N ASN A 427 57.16 -25.97 34.32
CA ASN A 427 58.12 -25.15 33.63
C ASN A 427 58.51 -23.89 34.43
N LEU A 428 57.53 -23.22 35.04
CA LEU A 428 57.76 -22.04 35.86
C LEU A 428 58.54 -22.38 37.14
N ASP A 429 58.29 -23.56 37.76
CA ASP A 429 59.05 -23.98 38.93
C ASP A 429 60.52 -24.23 38.61
N ASP A 430 60.87 -24.77 37.44
CA ASP A 430 62.24 -25.00 36.99
C ASP A 430 63.02 -23.67 36.82
N TYR A 431 62.33 -22.55 36.58
CA TYR A 431 62.91 -21.22 36.39
C TYR A 431 62.65 -20.26 37.55
N ARG A 432 62.00 -20.69 38.62
CA ARG A 432 61.48 -19.81 39.67
C ARG A 432 62.61 -19.15 40.50
N TYR A 433 63.67 -19.90 40.79
CA TYR A 433 64.72 -19.45 41.68
C TYR A 433 65.94 -19.00 40.89
N PRO A 434 66.38 -17.74 41.03
CA PRO A 434 67.64 -17.28 40.45
C PRO A 434 68.80 -18.10 41.03
N ILE A 435 69.82 -18.31 40.19
CA ILE A 435 71.11 -18.93 40.57
C ILE A 435 72.21 -17.87 40.46
N THR A 436 73.20 -17.96 41.32
CA THR A 436 74.36 -17.09 41.25
C THR A 436 75.27 -17.58 40.12
N ILE A 437 75.53 -16.74 39.14
CA ILE A 437 76.40 -17.02 37.99
C ILE A 437 77.67 -16.19 38.11
N THR A 438 78.83 -16.85 38.05
CA THR A 438 80.13 -16.18 38.11
C THR A 438 80.66 -16.05 36.69
N LEU A 439 80.86 -14.80 36.26
CA LEU A 439 81.57 -14.47 35.00
C LEU A 439 82.94 -13.98 35.33
N MET A 440 83.95 -14.56 34.71
CA MET A 440 85.34 -14.18 34.87
C MET A 440 85.90 -13.62 33.55
N SER A 441 86.74 -12.58 33.59
CA SER A 441 87.27 -11.91 32.45
C SER A 441 88.66 -11.37 32.84
N ASN A 442 89.32 -10.64 31.93
CA ASN A 442 90.66 -10.06 32.13
C ASN A 442 90.59 -8.54 32.45
N ASN A 443 89.48 -8.03 32.92
CA ASN A 443 89.27 -6.61 33.20
C ASN A 443 89.48 -5.58 32.06
N LEU A 444 89.69 -6.09 30.85
CA LEU A 444 89.83 -5.27 29.63
C LEU A 444 88.73 -5.48 28.61
N MET A 445 88.00 -6.55 28.72
CA MET A 445 86.87 -6.86 27.85
C MET A 445 85.62 -6.10 28.26
N ASP A 446 84.99 -5.45 27.31
CA ASP A 446 83.67 -4.91 27.50
C ASP A 446 82.59 -6.02 27.29
N VAL A 447 82.03 -6.46 28.35
CA VAL A 447 81.10 -7.60 28.40
C VAL A 447 79.62 -7.15 28.46
N SER A 448 78.78 -7.80 27.67
CA SER A 448 77.38 -7.67 27.74
C SER A 448 76.68 -9.04 27.73
N VAL A 449 75.58 -9.18 28.44
CA VAL A 449 74.78 -10.41 28.56
C VAL A 449 73.35 -10.10 28.14
N SER A 450 72.75 -11.00 27.27
CA SER A 450 71.38 -10.87 26.85
C SER A 450 70.44 -10.85 28.08
N ASN A 451 69.34 -10.07 28.01
CA ASN A 451 68.33 -9.90 29.08
C ASN A 451 68.88 -9.27 30.39
N VAL A 452 70.19 -8.97 30.49
CA VAL A 452 70.82 -8.32 31.61
C VAL A 452 71.30 -6.93 31.25
N GLY A 453 72.06 -6.82 30.17
CA GLY A 453 72.58 -5.57 29.64
C GLY A 453 74.11 -5.53 29.59
N ARG A 454 74.69 -4.32 29.50
CA ARG A 454 76.16 -4.09 29.45
C ARG A 454 76.71 -4.11 30.88
N LEU A 455 77.69 -4.96 31.10
CA LEU A 455 78.34 -5.15 32.39
C LEU A 455 79.65 -4.32 32.50
N GLY A 456 80.18 -3.95 31.34
CA GLY A 456 81.51 -3.30 31.26
C GLY A 456 82.67 -4.27 31.44
N SER A 457 83.83 -3.74 31.96
CA SER A 457 85.05 -4.48 32.17
C SER A 457 85.17 -4.91 33.63
N PHE A 458 85.58 -6.13 33.89
CA PHE A 458 85.66 -6.71 35.24
C PHE A 458 86.64 -7.92 35.21
N ASP A 459 87.20 -8.28 36.37
CA ASP A 459 87.91 -9.54 36.55
C ASP A 459 86.98 -10.68 36.90
N GLU A 460 86.06 -10.45 37.87
CA GLU A 460 85.02 -11.37 38.29
C GLU A 460 83.75 -10.60 38.65
N ILE A 461 82.61 -11.10 38.20
CA ILE A 461 81.34 -10.55 38.59
C ILE A 461 80.33 -11.66 38.87
N ASN A 462 79.57 -11.53 39.94
CA ASN A 462 78.52 -12.45 40.32
C ASN A 462 77.13 -11.82 39.97
N LEU A 463 76.36 -12.57 39.20
CA LEU A 463 75.05 -12.16 38.74
C LEU A 463 74.00 -13.12 39.27
N GLU A 464 72.90 -12.62 39.78
CA GLU A 464 71.71 -13.42 40.15
C GLU A 464 70.81 -13.52 38.90
N LEU A 465 70.87 -14.64 38.19
CA LEU A 465 70.08 -14.84 36.98
C LEU A 465 69.26 -16.12 37.08
N ARG A 466 68.08 -16.14 36.38
CA ARG A 466 67.27 -17.35 36.30
C ARG A 466 68.03 -18.39 35.46
N PRO A 467 67.89 -19.70 35.74
CA PRO A 467 68.38 -20.73 34.84
C PRO A 467 67.94 -20.46 33.39
N GLY A 468 68.79 -20.82 32.40
CA GLY A 468 68.43 -20.71 31.00
C GLY A 468 69.58 -20.31 30.07
N GLN A 469 69.26 -20.00 28.82
CA GLN A 469 70.21 -19.63 27.79
C GLN A 469 70.44 -18.12 27.74
N TYR A 470 71.68 -17.74 27.82
CA TYR A 470 72.12 -16.34 27.71
C TYR A 470 73.20 -16.21 26.64
N THR A 471 73.08 -15.13 25.83
CA THR A 471 74.16 -14.80 24.88
C THR A 471 75.09 -13.77 25.53
N VAL A 472 76.29 -14.20 25.70
CA VAL A 472 77.38 -13.36 26.23
C VAL A 472 78.17 -12.81 25.06
N ARG A 473 78.35 -11.51 25.05
CA ARG A 473 79.26 -10.80 24.10
C ARG A 473 80.36 -10.17 24.91
N ALA A 474 81.59 -10.33 24.42
CA ALA A 474 82.76 -9.65 24.98
C ALA A 474 83.63 -9.14 23.85
N SER A 475 84.09 -7.88 23.93
CA SER A 475 84.99 -7.25 22.94
C SER A 475 86.13 -6.54 23.64
N GLN A 476 87.26 -6.61 23.02
CA GLN A 476 88.53 -5.97 23.50
C GLN A 476 89.39 -5.66 22.31
N ASP A 477 90.07 -4.52 22.29
CA ASP A 477 91.03 -4.15 21.25
C ASP A 477 92.18 -5.23 21.13
N GLY A 478 92.46 -5.71 19.93
CA GLY A 478 93.43 -6.73 19.67
C GLY A 478 92.99 -8.20 19.89
N CYS A 479 91.76 -8.42 20.35
CA CYS A 479 91.11 -9.72 20.54
C CYS A 479 90.02 -9.96 19.53
N LYS A 480 89.76 -11.23 19.21
CA LYS A 480 88.49 -11.60 18.50
C LYS A 480 87.30 -11.38 19.42
N ASP A 481 86.25 -10.78 18.88
CA ASP A 481 85.01 -10.61 19.60
C ASP A 481 84.41 -12.02 19.97
N ILE A 482 84.02 -12.14 21.18
CA ILE A 482 83.32 -13.34 21.72
C ILE A 482 81.80 -13.13 21.53
N TYR A 483 81.19 -14.06 20.88
CA TYR A 483 79.75 -14.19 20.79
C TYR A 483 79.33 -15.63 21.07
N GLN A 484 78.93 -15.87 22.31
CA GLN A 484 78.68 -17.25 22.77
C GLN A 484 77.31 -17.33 23.47
N THR A 485 76.50 -18.33 23.07
CA THR A 485 75.29 -18.71 23.82
C THR A 485 75.61 -19.77 24.81
N VAL A 486 75.36 -19.51 26.10
CA VAL A 486 75.66 -20.40 27.22
C VAL A 486 74.37 -20.70 27.98
N GLU A 487 74.21 -21.97 28.31
CA GLU A 487 73.12 -22.42 29.20
C GLU A 487 73.66 -22.45 30.66
N PHE A 488 73.09 -21.56 31.48
CA PHE A 488 73.38 -21.54 32.90
C PHE A 488 72.26 -22.33 33.67
N ARG A 489 72.72 -23.22 34.55
CA ARG A 489 71.86 -24.06 35.41
C ARG A 489 72.61 -24.44 36.67
N PRO A 490 71.92 -24.92 37.74
CA PRO A 490 72.61 -25.42 38.94
C PRO A 490 73.73 -26.39 38.58
N GLY A 491 74.99 -26.08 39.01
CA GLY A 491 76.22 -26.85 38.69
C GLY A 491 76.83 -26.56 37.35
N ARG A 492 76.31 -25.60 36.60
CA ARG A 492 76.97 -24.97 35.40
C ARG A 492 76.71 -23.47 35.46
N ASP A 493 77.33 -22.86 36.43
CA ASP A 493 77.11 -21.50 36.90
C ASP A 493 78.30 -20.57 36.79
N SER A 494 79.33 -20.97 36.03
CA SER A 494 80.49 -20.15 35.80
C SER A 494 80.89 -20.12 34.33
N LEU A 495 81.46 -19.02 33.85
CA LEU A 495 81.96 -18.82 32.52
C LEU A 495 83.24 -17.97 32.55
N LEU A 496 84.34 -18.49 32.01
CA LEU A 496 85.56 -17.76 31.75
C LEU A 496 85.64 -17.21 30.33
N LEU A 497 85.84 -15.91 30.18
CA LEU A 497 85.97 -15.20 28.91
C LEU A 497 87.45 -14.96 28.66
N GLU A 498 88.11 -15.64 27.69
CA GLU A 498 89.52 -15.48 27.39
C GLU A 498 89.75 -14.74 26.08
N CYS A 499 90.70 -13.79 26.06
CA CYS A 499 91.09 -13.08 24.84
C CYS A 499 91.82 -14.06 23.87
N THR A 500 91.26 -14.21 22.69
CA THR A 500 91.96 -14.87 21.59
C THR A 500 92.56 -13.75 20.72
N PRO A 501 93.90 -13.60 20.69
CA PRO A 501 94.54 -12.53 19.91
C PRO A 501 94.22 -12.60 18.43
N LEU A 502 93.99 -11.42 17.81
CA LEU A 502 93.94 -11.30 16.37
C LEU A 502 95.35 -11.63 15.83
N LEU A 503 95.50 -12.71 15.10
CA LEU A 503 96.74 -12.97 14.35
C LEU A 503 96.84 -11.88 13.31
N LEU A 504 97.78 -10.96 13.47
CA LEU A 504 98.23 -9.96 12.52
C LEU A 504 98.82 -10.61 11.29
#